data_92d7ed779b48a882973ca34fcfc5fd40
#
_entry.id   92d7ed779b48a882973ca34fcfc5fd40
#
_cell.length_a   1.000
_cell.length_b   1.000
_cell.length_c   1.000
_cell.angle_alpha   90.00
_cell.angle_beta   90.00
_cell.angle_gamma   90.00
#
_symmetry.space_group_name_H-M   'P 1'
#
loop_
_entity.id
_entity.type
_entity.pdbx_description
1 polymer ?
#
loop_
_entity_poly.entity_id
_entity_poly.type
_entity_poly.pdbx_seq_one_letter_code
_entity_poly.pdbx_strand_id
1 'polypeptide(L)'
;ISEIFAEINKREKPNIYIISSSTVNAFVTESIIKGIPPLNGLYLSEDLFTNLKLEELKSVIYHELGHYYYFMNPFSKNILPLDIFSVLFPFFLFLILGLKSIFSLFFLVFSFSAFVRYLTFKNIKDNEYLSDFFSAQKNGLLNIVNGLIVVSKINEIDSKIVRYLVERITRDKQRLSFQDFDFYYETLRKEIPYEFQNFDQISELIDDFLYDGSDENIPEINKESYYYEEIDGWEKFDLNHDFRISEEEYPLLIETLINNELNETAEQKVFDERYNITHPSLKNRILFLEDNKEYLEL
;
A
#
# COMPACT_ATOMS: atom_id res chain seq x y z
N ILE A 1 -12.80 -13.52 -12.44
CA ILE A 1 -13.52 -12.90 -11.31
C ILE A 1 -14.78 -13.66 -10.93
N SER A 2 -15.61 -14.12 -11.89
CA SER A 2 -16.82 -14.92 -11.60
C SER A 2 -16.50 -16.24 -10.87
N GLU A 3 -15.38 -16.88 -11.19
CA GLU A 3 -14.88 -18.08 -10.52
C GLU A 3 -14.51 -17.79 -9.06
N ILE A 4 -13.77 -16.72 -8.80
CA ILE A 4 -13.40 -16.28 -7.45
C ILE A 4 -14.63 -16.11 -6.55
N PHE A 5 -15.69 -15.47 -7.08
CA PHE A 5 -16.92 -15.32 -6.32
C PHE A 5 -17.68 -16.63 -6.10
N ALA A 6 -17.56 -17.57 -7.02
CA ALA A 6 -18.16 -18.90 -6.83
C ALA A 6 -17.45 -19.68 -5.71
N GLU A 7 -16.13 -19.58 -5.61
CA GLU A 7 -15.33 -20.23 -4.57
C GLU A 7 -15.56 -19.65 -3.17
N ILE A 8 -15.78 -18.35 -3.07
CA ILE A 8 -16.05 -17.70 -1.76
C ILE A 8 -17.48 -18.01 -1.27
N ASN A 9 -18.40 -18.35 -2.17
CA ASN A 9 -19.79 -18.76 -1.88
C ASN A 9 -20.56 -17.75 -0.99
N LYS A 10 -20.34 -16.44 -1.19
CA LYS A 10 -21.08 -15.38 -0.51
C LYS A 10 -22.24 -14.89 -1.35
N ARG A 11 -23.36 -14.57 -0.69
CA ARG A 11 -24.60 -14.09 -1.39
C ARG A 11 -24.42 -12.66 -1.91
N GLU A 12 -23.81 -11.78 -1.13
CA GLU A 12 -23.55 -10.39 -1.53
C GLU A 12 -22.19 -10.32 -2.22
N LYS A 13 -22.18 -9.79 -3.44
CA LYS A 13 -20.97 -9.57 -4.23
C LYS A 13 -20.74 -8.07 -4.34
N PRO A 14 -19.52 -7.56 -4.09
CA PRO A 14 -19.22 -6.17 -4.36
C PRO A 14 -19.35 -5.89 -5.86
N ASN A 15 -19.74 -4.67 -6.22
CA ASN A 15 -19.56 -4.21 -7.57
C ASN A 15 -18.06 -4.11 -7.87
N ILE A 16 -17.68 -4.37 -9.13
CA ILE A 16 -16.29 -4.29 -9.56
C ILE A 16 -16.16 -3.07 -10.45
N TYR A 17 -15.18 -2.22 -10.13
CA TYR A 17 -14.84 -1.05 -10.89
C TYR A 17 -13.38 -1.14 -11.33
N ILE A 18 -13.16 -0.97 -12.62
CA ILE A 18 -11.83 -0.78 -13.18
C ILE A 18 -11.59 0.71 -13.24
N ILE A 19 -10.50 1.17 -12.66
CA ILE A 19 -10.16 2.58 -12.58
C ILE A 19 -8.83 2.82 -13.30
N SER A 20 -8.79 3.87 -14.09
CA SER A 20 -7.52 4.40 -14.58
C SER A 20 -6.91 5.22 -13.45
N SER A 21 -5.81 4.74 -12.91
CA SER A 21 -5.10 5.36 -11.79
C SER A 21 -3.63 5.36 -12.11
N SER A 22 -2.95 6.41 -11.71
CA SER A 22 -1.49 6.52 -11.81
C SER A 22 -0.74 5.60 -10.83
N THR A 23 -1.43 4.88 -9.97
CA THR A 23 -0.85 3.94 -9.00
C THR A 23 -1.45 2.56 -9.18
N VAL A 24 -0.60 1.53 -9.12
CA VAL A 24 -1.06 0.14 -9.12
C VAL A 24 -1.68 -0.16 -7.77
N ASN A 25 -2.99 -0.26 -7.75
CA ASN A 25 -3.71 -0.46 -6.50
C ASN A 25 -4.99 -1.27 -6.71
N ALA A 26 -5.33 -2.03 -5.66
CA ALA A 26 -6.65 -2.60 -5.46
C ALA A 26 -7.15 -2.14 -4.09
N PHE A 27 -8.44 -1.87 -3.97
CA PHE A 27 -9.04 -1.57 -2.69
C PHE A 27 -10.53 -1.85 -2.69
N VAL A 28 -11.05 -2.15 -1.52
CA VAL A 28 -12.49 -2.29 -1.32
C VAL A 28 -13.03 -1.12 -0.52
N THR A 29 -14.23 -0.71 -0.89
CA THR A 29 -15.00 0.26 -0.10
C THR A 29 -16.31 -0.37 0.31
N GLU A 30 -16.71 -0.16 1.54
CA GLU A 30 -18.05 -0.50 2.03
C GLU A 30 -18.56 0.66 2.89
N SER A 31 -19.74 1.18 2.55
CA SER A 31 -20.39 2.24 3.31
C SER A 31 -21.73 1.75 3.89
N ILE A 32 -22.16 2.35 4.99
CA ILE A 32 -23.49 2.14 5.56
C ILE A 32 -24.58 2.50 4.54
N ILE A 33 -24.33 3.49 3.68
CA ILE A 33 -25.27 3.92 2.64
C ILE A 33 -25.12 2.96 1.45
N LYS A 34 -25.80 1.82 1.54
CA LYS A 34 -25.89 0.86 0.44
C LYS A 34 -26.60 1.53 -0.74
N GLY A 35 -26.02 1.43 -1.92
CA GLY A 35 -26.63 1.92 -3.17
C GLY A 35 -26.01 3.17 -3.78
N ILE A 36 -24.99 3.76 -3.15
CA ILE A 36 -24.14 4.74 -3.84
C ILE A 36 -22.93 4.01 -4.41
N PRO A 37 -22.84 3.81 -5.74
CA PRO A 37 -21.82 2.99 -6.37
C PRO A 37 -20.38 3.31 -5.91
N PRO A 38 -19.93 4.56 -5.85
CA PRO A 38 -18.55 4.86 -5.49
C PRO A 38 -18.21 4.61 -4.01
N LEU A 39 -19.20 4.25 -3.17
CA LEU A 39 -18.97 3.95 -1.76
C LEU A 39 -19.01 2.45 -1.44
N ASN A 40 -19.33 1.58 -2.41
CA ASN A 40 -19.47 0.15 -2.17
C ASN A 40 -18.98 -0.62 -3.40
N GLY A 41 -17.78 -1.17 -3.33
CA GLY A 41 -17.22 -1.95 -4.43
C GLY A 41 -15.78 -2.37 -4.24
N LEU A 42 -15.33 -3.22 -5.14
CA LEU A 42 -13.96 -3.59 -5.35
C LEU A 42 -13.42 -2.75 -6.51
N TYR A 43 -12.39 -2.00 -6.27
CA TYR A 43 -11.72 -1.13 -7.23
C TYR A 43 -10.38 -1.75 -7.61
N LEU A 44 -10.14 -1.87 -8.91
CA LEU A 44 -8.91 -2.43 -9.46
C LEU A 44 -8.33 -1.43 -10.45
N SER A 45 -7.07 -1.06 -10.32
CA SER A 45 -6.40 -0.24 -11.33
C SER A 45 -6.15 -1.05 -12.61
N GLU A 46 -6.17 -0.37 -13.77
CA GLU A 46 -5.87 -1.00 -15.06
C GLU A 46 -4.49 -1.65 -15.07
N ASP A 47 -3.52 -1.04 -14.41
CA ASP A 47 -2.14 -1.51 -14.34
C ASP A 47 -1.96 -2.85 -13.61
N LEU A 48 -2.89 -3.23 -12.74
CA LEU A 48 -2.88 -4.59 -12.17
C LEU A 48 -3.02 -5.67 -13.24
N PHE A 49 -3.82 -5.42 -14.28
CA PHE A 49 -4.08 -6.40 -15.33
C PHE A 49 -2.91 -6.53 -16.32
N THR A 50 -2.08 -5.51 -16.42
CA THR A 50 -0.92 -5.50 -17.33
C THR A 50 0.34 -6.05 -16.69
N ASN A 51 0.50 -5.87 -15.37
CA ASN A 51 1.74 -6.18 -14.66
C ASN A 51 1.68 -7.50 -13.88
N LEU A 52 0.51 -7.96 -13.47
CA LEU A 52 0.35 -9.21 -12.72
C LEU A 52 0.02 -10.39 -13.63
N LYS A 53 0.64 -11.54 -13.35
CA LYS A 53 0.17 -12.83 -13.89
C LYS A 53 -1.24 -13.10 -13.35
N LEU A 54 -2.02 -13.92 -14.06
CA LEU A 54 -3.42 -14.22 -13.69
C LEU A 54 -3.57 -14.69 -12.24
N GLU A 55 -2.68 -15.57 -11.77
CA GLU A 55 -2.75 -16.12 -10.42
C GLU A 55 -2.35 -15.08 -9.37
N GLU A 56 -1.38 -14.20 -9.66
CA GLU A 56 -1.02 -13.08 -8.80
C GLU A 56 -2.19 -12.09 -8.67
N LEU A 57 -2.84 -11.75 -9.78
CA LEU A 57 -4.04 -10.92 -9.80
C LEU A 57 -5.18 -11.52 -9.00
N LYS A 58 -5.40 -12.85 -9.11
CA LYS A 58 -6.39 -13.55 -8.28
C LYS A 58 -6.05 -13.42 -6.80
N SER A 59 -4.77 -13.55 -6.43
CA SER A 59 -4.33 -13.39 -5.03
C SER A 59 -4.59 -11.98 -4.51
N VAL A 60 -4.31 -10.93 -5.28
CA VAL A 60 -4.65 -9.56 -4.91
C VAL A 60 -6.17 -9.39 -4.72
N ILE A 61 -6.98 -9.97 -5.61
CA ILE A 61 -8.43 -9.93 -5.49
C ILE A 61 -8.91 -10.69 -4.24
N TYR A 62 -8.35 -11.86 -3.93
CA TYR A 62 -8.69 -12.59 -2.70
C TYR A 62 -8.31 -11.81 -1.45
N HIS A 63 -7.17 -11.13 -1.44
CA HIS A 63 -6.76 -10.26 -0.36
C HIS A 63 -7.82 -9.16 -0.10
N GLU A 64 -8.24 -8.44 -1.13
CA GLU A 64 -9.28 -7.42 -1.04
C GLU A 64 -10.65 -7.97 -0.60
N LEU A 65 -10.99 -9.14 -1.09
CA LEU A 65 -12.21 -9.83 -0.65
C LEU A 65 -12.10 -10.35 0.80
N GLY A 66 -10.90 -10.64 1.28
CA GLY A 66 -10.61 -10.89 2.68
C GLY A 66 -11.02 -9.68 3.54
N HIS A 67 -10.59 -8.49 3.17
CA HIS A 67 -11.05 -7.26 3.81
C HIS A 67 -12.57 -7.11 3.72
N TYR A 68 -13.13 -7.24 2.54
CA TYR A 68 -14.57 -7.02 2.33
C TYR A 68 -15.46 -7.93 3.17
N TYR A 69 -15.16 -9.23 3.24
CA TYR A 69 -16.06 -10.20 3.86
C TYR A 69 -15.75 -10.53 5.31
N TYR A 70 -14.48 -10.43 5.73
CA TYR A 70 -14.05 -11.03 6.99
C TYR A 70 -13.32 -10.08 7.93
N PHE A 71 -12.40 -9.27 7.40
CA PHE A 71 -11.40 -8.58 8.22
C PHE A 71 -11.59 -7.06 8.26
N MET A 72 -12.55 -6.51 7.53
CA MET A 72 -12.79 -5.08 7.61
C MET A 72 -13.33 -4.71 8.99
N ASN A 73 -12.58 -3.85 9.68
CA ASN A 73 -12.97 -3.34 10.98
C ASN A 73 -14.33 -2.64 10.86
N PRO A 74 -15.37 -3.05 11.64
CA PRO A 74 -16.68 -2.39 11.60
C PRO A 74 -16.59 -0.89 11.90
N PHE A 75 -15.53 -0.44 12.58
CA PHE A 75 -15.27 0.99 12.78
C PHE A 75 -14.74 1.68 11.53
N SER A 76 -13.94 1.01 10.70
CA SER A 76 -13.46 1.59 9.43
C SER A 76 -14.57 1.70 8.39
N LYS A 77 -15.55 0.79 8.39
CA LYS A 77 -16.75 0.88 7.55
C LYS A 77 -17.59 2.14 7.84
N ASN A 78 -17.40 2.74 9.00
CA ASN A 78 -18.22 3.82 9.55
C ASN A 78 -17.40 5.07 9.90
N ILE A 79 -16.32 5.34 9.16
CA ILE A 79 -15.42 6.47 9.47
C ILE A 79 -16.21 7.77 9.59
N LEU A 80 -17.07 8.10 8.63
CA LEU A 80 -17.85 9.34 8.67
C LEU A 80 -18.78 9.46 9.87
N PRO A 81 -19.61 8.46 10.22
CA PRO A 81 -20.38 8.48 11.47
C PRO A 81 -19.51 8.53 12.72
N LEU A 82 -18.36 7.86 12.72
CA LEU A 82 -17.43 7.87 13.83
C LEU A 82 -16.78 9.23 14.03
N ASP A 83 -16.38 9.91 12.97
CA ASP A 83 -15.83 11.26 13.05
C ASP A 83 -16.89 12.23 13.58
N ILE A 84 -18.13 12.15 13.09
CA ILE A 84 -19.25 12.95 13.61
C ILE A 84 -19.48 12.62 15.09
N PHE A 85 -19.52 11.35 15.46
CA PHE A 85 -19.70 10.91 16.83
C PHE A 85 -18.54 11.34 17.72
N SER A 86 -17.33 11.32 17.24
CA SER A 86 -16.13 11.75 17.98
C SER A 86 -16.15 13.23 18.36
N VAL A 87 -16.95 14.04 17.67
CA VAL A 87 -17.14 15.47 17.97
C VAL A 87 -18.41 15.69 18.78
N LEU A 88 -19.53 15.10 18.37
CA LEU A 88 -20.83 15.32 19.02
C LEU A 88 -20.91 14.73 20.43
N PHE A 89 -20.37 13.54 20.66
CA PHE A 89 -20.40 12.91 21.97
C PHE A 89 -19.67 13.71 23.05
N PRO A 90 -18.42 14.16 22.86
CA PRO A 90 -17.75 15.04 23.80
C PRO A 90 -18.47 16.38 23.99
N PHE A 91 -19.11 16.92 22.95
CA PHE A 91 -19.91 18.14 23.07
C PHE A 91 -21.11 17.95 24.00
N PHE A 92 -21.87 16.87 23.84
CA PHE A 92 -22.97 16.54 24.75
C PHE A 92 -22.48 16.29 26.19
N LEU A 93 -21.36 15.56 26.33
CA LEU A 93 -20.73 15.32 27.62
C LEU A 93 -20.31 16.63 28.30
N PHE A 94 -19.76 17.57 27.54
CA PHE A 94 -19.40 18.91 28.02
C PHE A 94 -20.63 19.66 28.59
N LEU A 95 -21.78 19.59 27.89
CA LEU A 95 -23.03 20.21 28.34
C LEU A 95 -23.59 19.53 29.60
N ILE A 96 -23.59 18.21 29.66
CA ILE A 96 -24.10 17.42 30.81
C ILE A 96 -23.24 17.69 32.05
N LEU A 97 -21.93 17.75 31.93
CA LEU A 97 -21.03 18.02 33.05
C LEU A 97 -21.03 19.48 33.52
N GLY A 98 -21.74 20.36 32.81
CA GLY A 98 -21.82 21.78 33.15
C GLY A 98 -20.48 22.50 33.09
N LEU A 99 -19.55 22.01 32.24
CA LEU A 99 -18.23 22.62 32.08
C LEU A 99 -18.35 23.98 31.40
N LYS A 100 -17.69 24.99 31.95
CA LYS A 100 -17.80 26.38 31.46
C LYS A 100 -16.59 26.84 30.64
N SER A 101 -15.51 26.06 30.67
CA SER A 101 -14.28 26.41 29.94
C SER A 101 -14.26 25.82 28.55
N ILE A 102 -14.07 26.67 27.55
CA ILE A 102 -13.90 26.23 26.16
C ILE A 102 -12.68 25.30 25.99
N PHE A 103 -11.66 25.47 26.80
CA PHE A 103 -10.49 24.57 26.81
C PHE A 103 -10.85 23.16 27.25
N SER A 104 -11.81 23.00 28.18
CA SER A 104 -12.31 21.69 28.58
C SER A 104 -13.05 21.00 27.43
N LEU A 105 -13.78 21.74 26.61
CA LEU A 105 -14.43 21.20 25.41
C LEU A 105 -13.39 20.73 24.39
N PHE A 106 -12.41 21.57 24.07
CA PHE A 106 -11.33 21.18 23.14
C PHE A 106 -10.57 19.96 23.63
N PHE A 107 -10.23 19.90 24.92
CA PHE A 107 -9.55 18.75 25.49
C PHE A 107 -10.38 17.46 25.38
N LEU A 108 -11.68 17.51 25.68
CA LEU A 108 -12.56 16.36 25.55
C LEU A 108 -12.69 15.90 24.10
N VAL A 109 -12.92 16.82 23.16
CA VAL A 109 -13.03 16.48 21.74
C VAL A 109 -11.73 15.87 21.22
N PHE A 110 -10.59 16.51 21.54
CA PHE A 110 -9.29 16.01 21.08
C PHE A 110 -8.97 14.63 21.66
N SER A 111 -9.11 14.45 22.97
CA SER A 111 -8.82 13.17 23.65
C SER A 111 -9.73 12.04 23.15
N PHE A 112 -11.00 12.32 22.98
CA PHE A 112 -11.96 11.32 22.50
C PHE A 112 -11.73 10.99 21.02
N SER A 113 -11.45 11.99 20.18
CA SER A 113 -11.11 11.76 18.78
C SER A 113 -9.82 10.95 18.63
N ALA A 114 -8.78 11.27 19.44
CA ALA A 114 -7.54 10.49 19.47
C ALA A 114 -7.77 9.04 19.91
N PHE A 115 -8.63 8.83 20.91
CA PHE A 115 -9.02 7.48 21.37
C PHE A 115 -9.78 6.70 20.31
N VAL A 116 -10.75 7.30 19.63
CA VAL A 116 -11.49 6.67 18.53
C VAL A 116 -10.55 6.29 17.40
N ARG A 117 -9.66 7.20 17.01
CA ARG A 117 -8.64 6.93 15.98
C ARG A 117 -7.70 5.79 16.40
N TYR A 118 -7.22 5.80 17.64
CA TYR A 118 -6.41 4.71 18.16
C TYR A 118 -7.10 3.34 18.04
N LEU A 119 -8.39 3.25 18.43
CA LEU A 119 -9.16 2.01 18.28
C LEU A 119 -9.37 1.61 16.81
N THR A 120 -9.53 2.60 15.92
CA THR A 120 -9.68 2.35 14.48
C THR A 120 -8.37 1.81 13.88
N PHE A 121 -7.24 2.40 14.25
CA PHE A 121 -5.94 2.04 13.69
C PHE A 121 -5.32 0.78 14.31
N LYS A 122 -5.65 0.45 15.56
CA LYS A 122 -5.03 -0.67 16.28
C LYS A 122 -5.09 -2.01 15.54
N ASN A 123 -6.15 -2.27 14.78
CA ASN A 123 -6.37 -3.56 14.13
C ASN A 123 -6.12 -3.54 12.62
N ILE A 124 -5.64 -2.41 12.05
CA ILE A 124 -5.45 -2.33 10.59
C ILE A 124 -4.37 -3.30 10.14
N LYS A 125 -3.21 -3.33 10.83
CA LYS A 125 -2.11 -4.23 10.50
C LYS A 125 -2.51 -5.70 10.60
N ASP A 126 -3.26 -6.06 11.64
CA ASP A 126 -3.74 -7.43 11.82
C ASP A 126 -4.67 -7.85 10.67
N ASN A 127 -5.49 -6.93 10.20
CA ASN A 127 -6.39 -7.18 9.07
C ASN A 127 -5.64 -7.41 7.76
N GLU A 128 -4.52 -6.72 7.53
CA GLU A 128 -3.64 -6.94 6.39
C GLU A 128 -3.06 -8.37 6.41
N TYR A 129 -2.48 -8.77 7.54
CA TYR A 129 -1.94 -10.12 7.71
C TYR A 129 -2.98 -11.20 7.48
N LEU A 130 -4.18 -11.01 8.03
CA LEU A 130 -5.27 -11.98 7.87
C LEU A 130 -5.80 -12.01 6.44
N SER A 131 -5.81 -10.89 5.73
CA SER A 131 -6.20 -10.84 4.32
C SER A 131 -5.17 -11.52 3.42
N ASP A 132 -3.88 -11.36 3.71
CA ASP A 132 -2.81 -12.10 3.04
C ASP A 132 -2.94 -13.61 3.27
N PHE A 133 -3.15 -14.00 4.52
CA PHE A 133 -3.35 -15.41 4.87
C PHE A 133 -4.56 -16.01 4.16
N PHE A 134 -5.69 -15.29 4.12
CA PHE A 134 -6.87 -15.72 3.37
C PHE A 134 -6.57 -15.88 1.88
N SER A 135 -5.84 -14.94 1.29
CA SER A 135 -5.42 -15.03 -0.10
C SER A 135 -4.50 -16.22 -0.34
N ALA A 136 -3.50 -16.44 0.52
CA ALA A 136 -2.60 -17.60 0.42
C ALA A 136 -3.35 -18.93 0.54
N GLN A 137 -4.32 -19.02 1.44
CA GLN A 137 -5.17 -20.23 1.59
C GLN A 137 -6.02 -20.51 0.35
N LYS A 138 -6.47 -19.46 -0.36
CA LYS A 138 -7.34 -19.59 -1.54
C LYS A 138 -6.56 -19.85 -2.82
N ASN A 139 -5.40 -19.28 -2.98
CA ASN A 139 -4.71 -19.25 -4.27
C ASN A 139 -3.22 -19.66 -4.20
N GLY A 140 -2.74 -20.04 -3.02
CA GLY A 140 -1.37 -20.46 -2.80
C GLY A 140 -0.43 -19.35 -2.34
N LEU A 141 0.56 -19.74 -1.52
CA LEU A 141 1.50 -18.84 -0.86
C LEU A 141 2.33 -18.04 -1.87
N LEU A 142 2.92 -18.69 -2.86
CA LEU A 142 3.80 -18.00 -3.82
C LEU A 142 3.06 -17.00 -4.70
N ASN A 143 1.79 -17.25 -5.01
CA ASN A 143 1.00 -16.33 -5.81
C ASN A 143 0.74 -15.00 -5.09
N ILE A 144 0.45 -15.05 -3.79
CA ILE A 144 0.29 -13.81 -3.02
C ILE A 144 1.63 -13.12 -2.78
N VAL A 145 2.70 -13.86 -2.46
CA VAL A 145 4.04 -13.29 -2.27
C VAL A 145 4.50 -12.57 -3.54
N ASN A 146 4.40 -13.19 -4.70
CA ASN A 146 4.74 -12.57 -5.98
C ASN A 146 3.84 -11.37 -6.29
N GLY A 147 2.54 -11.48 -6.05
CA GLY A 147 1.62 -10.35 -6.21
C GLY A 147 2.01 -9.15 -5.36
N LEU A 148 2.36 -9.37 -4.09
CA LEU A 148 2.81 -8.34 -3.17
C LEU A 148 4.14 -7.70 -3.62
N ILE A 149 5.12 -8.51 -4.03
CA ILE A 149 6.42 -8.03 -4.52
C ILE A 149 6.23 -7.14 -5.75
N VAL A 150 5.46 -7.60 -6.73
CA VAL A 150 5.24 -6.83 -7.96
C VAL A 150 4.51 -5.53 -7.70
N VAL A 151 3.43 -5.55 -6.91
CA VAL A 151 2.69 -4.33 -6.55
C VAL A 151 3.57 -3.35 -5.77
N SER A 152 4.35 -3.85 -4.81
CA SER A 152 5.29 -3.02 -4.04
C SER A 152 6.34 -2.38 -4.94
N LYS A 153 6.94 -3.15 -5.85
CA LYS A 153 7.96 -2.66 -6.80
C LYS A 153 7.42 -1.58 -7.72
N ILE A 154 6.23 -1.77 -8.27
CA ILE A 154 5.61 -0.78 -9.14
C ILE A 154 5.32 0.52 -8.35
N ASN A 155 4.74 0.40 -7.16
CA ASN A 155 4.45 1.56 -6.31
C ASN A 155 5.73 2.29 -5.88
N GLU A 156 6.83 1.58 -5.68
CA GLU A 156 8.13 2.17 -5.41
C GLU A 156 8.64 3.00 -6.61
N ILE A 157 8.56 2.44 -7.82
CA ILE A 157 8.91 3.16 -9.06
C ILE A 157 8.05 4.42 -9.22
N ASP A 158 6.73 4.29 -9.06
CA ASP A 158 5.79 5.40 -9.14
C ASP A 158 6.12 6.50 -8.12
N SER A 159 6.43 6.11 -6.90
CA SER A 159 6.83 7.03 -5.84
C SER A 159 8.14 7.76 -6.16
N LYS A 160 9.10 7.06 -6.76
CA LYS A 160 10.38 7.63 -7.20
C LYS A 160 10.16 8.65 -8.33
N ILE A 161 9.34 8.31 -9.33
CA ILE A 161 9.00 9.23 -10.43
C ILE A 161 8.32 10.49 -9.89
N VAL A 162 7.25 10.33 -9.11
CA VAL A 162 6.50 11.46 -8.54
C VAL A 162 7.40 12.38 -7.74
N ARG A 163 8.21 11.80 -6.88
CA ARG A 163 9.12 12.54 -6.03
C ARG A 163 10.15 13.31 -6.83
N TYR A 164 10.76 12.66 -7.79
CA TYR A 164 11.75 13.29 -8.66
C TYR A 164 11.14 14.47 -9.41
N LEU A 165 9.95 14.30 -9.99
CA LEU A 165 9.22 15.39 -10.64
C LEU A 165 8.92 16.55 -9.68
N VAL A 166 8.46 16.25 -8.45
CA VAL A 166 8.17 17.27 -7.44
C VAL A 166 9.45 18.01 -7.01
N GLU A 167 10.55 17.31 -6.78
CA GLU A 167 11.84 17.94 -6.43
C GLU A 167 12.34 18.82 -7.55
N ARG A 168 12.23 18.37 -8.81
CA ARG A 168 12.63 19.13 -9.99
C ARG A 168 11.82 20.42 -10.13
N ILE A 169 10.49 20.31 -10.04
CA ILE A 169 9.60 21.47 -10.10
C ILE A 169 9.92 22.48 -9.00
N THR A 170 10.15 22.00 -7.79
CA THR A 170 10.41 22.85 -6.63
C THR A 170 11.76 23.55 -6.75
N ARG A 171 12.78 22.88 -7.27
CA ARG A 171 14.13 23.39 -7.46
C ARG A 171 14.18 24.47 -8.55
N ASP A 172 13.63 24.17 -9.71
CA ASP A 172 13.71 25.05 -10.88
C ASP A 172 12.69 26.19 -10.82
N LYS A 173 11.90 26.27 -9.74
CA LYS A 173 10.81 27.25 -9.58
C LYS A 173 9.85 27.28 -10.77
N GLN A 174 9.82 26.22 -11.57
CA GLN A 174 8.91 26.10 -12.68
C GLN A 174 7.51 25.86 -12.13
N ARG A 175 6.55 26.62 -12.63
CA ARG A 175 5.14 26.36 -12.39
C ARG A 175 4.67 25.39 -13.49
N LEU A 176 4.82 24.10 -13.25
CA LEU A 176 4.15 23.11 -14.08
C LEU A 176 2.63 23.16 -13.78
N SER A 177 1.85 23.13 -14.83
CA SER A 177 0.41 22.88 -14.68
C SER A 177 0.21 21.42 -14.26
N PHE A 178 -0.94 21.14 -13.67
CA PHE A 178 -1.28 19.74 -13.33
C PHE A 178 -1.26 18.82 -14.57
N GLN A 179 -1.65 19.37 -15.73
CA GLN A 179 -1.63 18.63 -16.99
C GLN A 179 -0.21 18.31 -17.48
N ASP A 180 0.74 19.24 -17.28
CA ASP A 180 2.14 18.99 -17.63
C ASP A 180 2.74 17.92 -16.70
N PHE A 181 2.42 17.97 -15.40
CA PHE A 181 2.86 16.96 -14.45
C PHE A 181 2.35 15.57 -14.83
N ASP A 182 1.05 15.43 -15.11
CA ASP A 182 0.46 14.17 -15.55
C ASP A 182 1.09 13.67 -16.85
N PHE A 183 1.35 14.57 -17.82
CA PHE A 183 2.00 14.20 -19.06
C PHE A 183 3.42 13.64 -18.84
N TYR A 184 4.24 14.30 -18.02
CA TYR A 184 5.58 13.83 -17.69
C TYR A 184 5.55 12.51 -16.92
N TYR A 185 4.67 12.39 -15.94
CA TYR A 185 4.50 11.17 -15.18
C TYR A 185 4.14 9.98 -16.08
N GLU A 186 3.10 10.13 -16.91
CA GLU A 186 2.63 9.08 -17.82
C GLU A 186 3.69 8.68 -18.85
N THR A 187 4.47 9.65 -19.33
CA THR A 187 5.55 9.36 -20.28
C THR A 187 6.66 8.56 -19.61
N LEU A 188 7.15 9.03 -18.47
CA LEU A 188 8.19 8.32 -17.71
C LEU A 188 7.74 6.94 -17.28
N ARG A 189 6.49 6.81 -16.84
CA ARG A 189 5.94 5.53 -16.40
C ARG A 189 5.89 4.49 -17.51
N LYS A 190 5.67 4.91 -18.76
CA LYS A 190 5.70 4.02 -19.93
C LYS A 190 7.10 3.62 -20.36
N GLU A 191 8.08 4.49 -20.13
CA GLU A 191 9.46 4.25 -20.51
C GLU A 191 10.24 3.47 -19.45
N ILE A 192 9.77 3.47 -18.19
CA ILE A 192 10.40 2.74 -17.09
C ILE A 192 9.61 1.46 -16.83
N PRO A 193 10.02 0.31 -17.38
CA PRO A 193 9.41 -0.97 -17.08
C PRO A 193 9.64 -1.34 -15.61
N TYR A 194 8.71 -2.08 -14.99
CA TYR A 194 8.85 -2.49 -13.60
C TYR A 194 10.03 -3.44 -13.36
N GLU A 195 10.55 -4.05 -14.42
CA GLU A 195 11.76 -4.88 -14.42
C GLU A 195 13.04 -4.08 -14.18
N PHE A 196 13.01 -2.74 -14.26
CA PHE A 196 14.15 -1.91 -13.91
C PHE A 196 14.51 -2.10 -12.44
N GLN A 197 15.70 -2.66 -12.22
CA GLN A 197 16.15 -3.13 -10.92
C GLN A 197 17.04 -2.10 -10.22
N ASN A 198 17.63 -1.17 -10.98
CA ASN A 198 18.61 -0.24 -10.45
C ASN A 198 18.05 1.19 -10.46
N PHE A 199 18.03 1.80 -9.26
CA PHE A 199 17.60 3.18 -9.09
C PHE A 199 18.48 4.19 -9.86
N ASP A 200 19.78 3.94 -9.94
CA ASP A 200 20.67 4.83 -10.69
C ASP A 200 20.27 4.90 -12.17
N GLN A 201 19.83 3.78 -12.75
CA GLN A 201 19.27 3.74 -14.10
C GLN A 201 17.95 4.49 -14.24
N ILE A 202 17.08 4.37 -13.23
CA ILE A 202 15.80 5.13 -13.19
C ILE A 202 16.09 6.62 -13.08
N SER A 203 17.02 7.03 -12.23
CA SER A 203 17.44 8.43 -12.10
C SER A 203 18.03 8.98 -13.39
N GLU A 204 18.92 8.23 -14.03
CA GLU A 204 19.53 8.62 -15.31
C GLU A 204 18.47 8.79 -16.39
N LEU A 205 17.52 7.86 -16.51
CA LEU A 205 16.40 7.95 -17.48
C LEU A 205 15.53 9.18 -17.23
N ILE A 206 15.22 9.47 -15.97
CA ILE A 206 14.42 10.65 -15.62
C ILE A 206 15.21 11.93 -15.89
N ASP A 207 16.50 11.94 -15.56
CA ASP A 207 17.37 13.07 -15.84
C ASP A 207 17.49 13.33 -17.34
N ASP A 208 17.75 12.31 -18.15
CA ASP A 208 17.82 12.41 -19.60
C ASP A 208 16.52 12.92 -20.22
N PHE A 209 15.37 12.47 -19.68
CA PHE A 209 14.05 12.90 -20.15
C PHE A 209 13.74 14.37 -19.81
N LEU A 210 14.16 14.83 -18.65
CA LEU A 210 13.90 16.20 -18.17
C LEU A 210 14.98 17.21 -18.58
N TYR A 211 16.09 16.72 -19.12
CA TYR A 211 17.23 17.56 -19.52
C TYR A 211 17.19 17.88 -21.02
N ASP A 212 17.05 19.15 -21.33
CA ASP A 212 17.28 19.67 -22.69
C ASP A 212 18.76 20.10 -22.95
N GLY A 213 19.66 19.74 -22.03
CA GLY A 213 21.09 20.02 -22.15
C GLY A 213 21.53 21.44 -21.75
N SER A 214 20.65 22.23 -21.16
CA SER A 214 20.93 23.66 -20.89
C SER A 214 21.49 23.98 -19.49
N ASP A 215 21.53 23.03 -18.55
CA ASP A 215 21.99 23.27 -17.17
C ASP A 215 23.24 22.48 -16.77
N GLU A 216 24.38 23.18 -16.65
CA GLU A 216 25.68 22.60 -16.22
C GLU A 216 25.79 22.30 -14.70
N ASN A 217 24.79 22.63 -13.89
CA ASN A 217 24.85 22.48 -12.44
C ASN A 217 23.69 21.63 -11.88
N ILE A 218 23.79 20.31 -12.00
CA ILE A 218 22.94 19.40 -11.22
C ILE A 218 23.60 19.24 -9.84
N PRO A 219 23.00 19.75 -8.74
CA PRO A 219 23.43 19.37 -7.41
C PRO A 219 23.14 17.87 -7.23
N GLU A 220 24.13 17.11 -6.81
CA GLU A 220 23.91 15.74 -6.36
C GLU A 220 22.74 15.71 -5.39
N ILE A 221 21.69 14.98 -5.76
CA ILE A 221 20.60 14.67 -4.84
C ILE A 221 21.21 13.81 -3.76
N ASN A 222 21.01 14.18 -2.50
CA ASN A 222 21.50 13.37 -1.38
C ASN A 222 20.75 12.03 -1.39
N LYS A 223 21.35 11.05 -2.07
CA LYS A 223 20.77 9.73 -2.34
C LYS A 223 20.48 8.96 -1.05
N GLU A 224 21.23 9.23 0.03
CA GLU A 224 21.14 8.46 1.28
C GLU A 224 19.90 8.76 2.13
N SER A 225 19.25 9.91 1.96
CA SER A 225 18.16 10.32 2.88
C SER A 225 16.79 9.77 2.48
N TYR A 226 16.66 8.97 1.41
CA TYR A 226 15.39 8.83 0.73
C TYR A 226 15.01 7.41 0.30
N TYR A 227 15.83 6.40 0.63
CA TYR A 227 15.59 5.03 0.20
C TYR A 227 15.09 4.17 1.35
N TYR A 228 13.81 3.88 1.29
CA TYR A 228 13.25 2.71 1.92
C TYR A 228 12.88 1.72 0.81
N GLU A 229 13.75 0.78 0.54
CA GLU A 229 13.39 -0.40 -0.21
C GLU A 229 12.75 -1.39 0.75
N GLU A 230 11.51 -1.76 0.53
CA GLU A 230 10.81 -2.71 1.42
C GLU A 230 11.50 -4.07 1.46
N ILE A 231 12.17 -4.45 0.35
CA ILE A 231 13.11 -5.58 0.30
C ILE A 231 14.30 -5.15 -0.54
N ASP A 232 15.39 -4.71 0.12
CA ASP A 232 16.62 -4.32 -0.59
C ASP A 232 17.21 -5.52 -1.33
N GLY A 233 17.38 -5.36 -2.63
CA GLY A 233 18.07 -6.32 -3.49
C GLY A 233 17.31 -7.63 -3.66
N TRP A 234 15.97 -7.61 -3.73
CA TRP A 234 15.15 -8.79 -3.99
C TRP A 234 15.55 -9.52 -5.29
N GLU A 235 16.14 -8.82 -6.26
CA GLU A 235 16.67 -9.36 -7.50
C GLU A 235 17.76 -10.43 -7.27
N LYS A 236 18.41 -10.39 -6.11
CA LYS A 236 19.41 -11.41 -5.73
C LYS A 236 18.80 -12.79 -5.49
N PHE A 237 17.50 -12.83 -5.28
CA PHE A 237 16.74 -14.06 -5.02
C PHE A 237 16.08 -14.59 -6.29
N ASP A 238 15.90 -13.75 -7.31
CA ASP A 238 15.40 -14.10 -8.62
C ASP A 238 16.56 -14.67 -9.47
N LEU A 239 16.89 -15.93 -9.25
CA LEU A 239 18.05 -16.58 -9.87
C LEU A 239 17.81 -16.91 -11.34
N ASN A 240 16.55 -17.07 -11.74
CA ASN A 240 16.15 -17.40 -13.10
C ASN A 240 15.86 -16.15 -13.95
N HIS A 241 15.88 -14.96 -13.34
CA HIS A 241 15.62 -13.66 -13.96
C HIS A 241 14.26 -13.55 -14.66
N ASP A 242 13.22 -14.15 -14.06
CA ASP A 242 11.85 -14.05 -14.57
C ASP A 242 11.00 -13.01 -13.84
N PHE A 243 11.62 -12.23 -12.93
CA PHE A 243 11.03 -11.19 -12.09
C PHE A 243 9.96 -11.72 -11.13
N ARG A 244 10.12 -12.98 -10.72
CA ARG A 244 9.25 -13.68 -9.77
C ARG A 244 10.10 -14.56 -8.86
N ILE A 245 9.53 -14.88 -7.73
CA ILE A 245 10.11 -15.86 -6.80
C ILE A 245 9.47 -17.21 -7.06
N SER A 246 10.28 -18.19 -7.44
CA SER A 246 9.89 -19.58 -7.65
C SER A 246 9.89 -20.37 -6.32
N GLU A 247 9.40 -21.59 -6.34
CA GLU A 247 9.47 -22.51 -5.17
C GLU A 247 10.90 -22.79 -4.73
N GLU A 248 11.85 -22.80 -5.68
CA GLU A 248 13.26 -23.06 -5.41
C GLU A 248 13.96 -21.85 -4.82
N GLU A 249 13.52 -20.65 -5.15
CA GLU A 249 14.08 -19.37 -4.71
C GLU A 249 13.48 -18.88 -3.38
N TYR A 250 12.26 -19.29 -3.11
CA TYR A 250 11.52 -18.85 -1.92
C TYR A 250 12.28 -19.10 -0.60
N PRO A 251 12.91 -20.28 -0.36
CA PRO A 251 13.68 -20.49 0.86
C PRO A 251 14.84 -19.52 1.04
N LEU A 252 15.52 -19.13 -0.05
CA LEU A 252 16.62 -18.16 -0.02
C LEU A 252 16.11 -16.76 0.36
N LEU A 253 14.97 -16.35 -0.20
CA LEU A 253 14.30 -15.11 0.19
C LEU A 253 14.00 -15.10 1.71
N ILE A 254 13.36 -16.15 2.21
CA ILE A 254 12.98 -16.25 3.64
C ILE A 254 14.21 -16.23 4.55
N GLU A 255 15.24 -16.99 4.26
CA GLU A 255 16.49 -17.00 5.04
C GLU A 255 17.09 -15.60 5.15
N THR A 256 17.10 -14.87 4.06
CA THR A 256 17.64 -13.52 4.04
C THR A 256 16.77 -12.52 4.80
N LEU A 257 15.44 -12.61 4.66
CA LEU A 257 14.53 -11.75 5.42
C LEU A 257 14.67 -11.96 6.93
N ILE A 258 14.81 -13.20 7.38
CA ILE A 258 15.06 -13.53 8.80
C ILE A 258 16.40 -12.96 9.26
N ASN A 259 17.47 -13.16 8.47
CA ASN A 259 18.80 -12.64 8.82
C ASN A 259 18.81 -11.11 8.88
N ASN A 260 18.12 -10.43 7.99
CA ASN A 260 17.98 -8.97 8.02
C ASN A 260 17.20 -8.49 9.25
N GLU A 261 16.13 -9.20 9.64
CA GLU A 261 15.38 -8.87 10.86
C GLU A 261 16.22 -8.97 12.13
N LEU A 262 17.08 -9.98 12.22
CA LEU A 262 17.98 -10.17 13.35
C LEU A 262 19.05 -9.06 13.46
N ASN A 263 19.42 -8.47 12.33
CA ASN A 263 20.45 -7.43 12.24
C ASN A 263 19.89 -5.99 12.28
N GLU A 264 18.55 -5.83 12.26
CA GLU A 264 17.93 -4.51 12.34
C GLU A 264 18.24 -3.78 13.63
N THR A 265 18.65 -2.52 13.50
CA THR A 265 18.86 -1.65 14.66
C THR A 265 17.51 -1.22 15.26
N ALA A 266 17.52 -0.82 16.54
CA ALA A 266 16.33 -0.29 17.19
C ALA A 266 15.77 0.96 16.48
N GLU A 267 16.64 1.77 15.85
CA GLU A 267 16.25 2.95 15.07
C GLU A 267 15.53 2.59 13.79
N GLN A 268 15.98 1.57 13.06
CA GLN A 268 15.31 1.03 11.89
C GLN A 268 13.92 0.48 12.22
N LYS A 269 13.77 -0.30 13.28
CA LYS A 269 12.47 -0.80 13.75
C LYS A 269 11.48 0.33 14.06
N VAL A 270 11.93 1.37 14.76
CA VAL A 270 11.11 2.55 15.08
C VAL A 270 10.74 3.32 13.82
N PHE A 271 11.65 3.40 12.84
CA PHE A 271 11.37 4.04 11.56
C PHE A 271 10.29 3.27 10.80
N ASP A 272 10.41 1.96 10.68
CA ASP A 272 9.43 1.08 10.02
C ASP A 272 8.05 1.17 10.66
N GLU A 273 7.98 1.17 11.99
CA GLU A 273 6.73 1.34 12.70
C GLU A 273 6.06 2.69 12.44
N ARG A 274 6.84 3.76 12.27
CA ARG A 274 6.32 5.11 12.02
C ARG A 274 5.87 5.33 10.57
N TYR A 275 6.60 4.79 9.60
CA TYR A 275 6.26 4.95 8.18
C TYR A 275 5.16 4.00 7.74
N ASN A 276 5.09 2.80 8.30
CA ASN A 276 4.09 1.79 7.99
C ASN A 276 2.93 1.81 8.99
N ILE A 277 2.32 2.99 9.22
CA ILE A 277 1.21 3.14 10.19
C ILE A 277 -0.02 2.36 9.76
N THR A 278 -0.33 2.34 8.47
CA THR A 278 -1.56 1.75 7.93
C THR A 278 -1.36 0.35 7.36
N HIS A 279 -0.21 0.05 6.80
CA HIS A 279 0.11 -1.27 6.26
C HIS A 279 1.39 -1.81 6.89
N PRO A 280 1.49 -3.11 7.19
CA PRO A 280 2.75 -3.73 7.55
C PRO A 280 3.72 -3.65 6.35
N SER A 281 5.03 -3.62 6.62
CA SER A 281 6.02 -3.72 5.56
C SER A 281 5.87 -5.04 4.78
N LEU A 282 6.25 -5.03 3.51
CA LEU A 282 6.22 -6.23 2.67
C LEU A 282 6.99 -7.38 3.32
N LYS A 283 8.16 -7.09 3.88
CA LYS A 283 8.96 -8.05 4.65
C LYS A 283 8.14 -8.72 5.76
N ASN A 284 7.49 -7.93 6.62
CA ASN A 284 6.71 -8.44 7.73
C ASN A 284 5.50 -9.27 7.25
N ARG A 285 4.89 -8.89 6.13
CA ARG A 285 3.79 -9.65 5.51
C ARG A 285 4.26 -11.03 5.02
N ILE A 286 5.41 -11.08 4.35
CA ILE A 286 5.99 -12.34 3.87
C ILE A 286 6.40 -13.25 5.04
N LEU A 287 7.08 -12.71 6.06
CA LEU A 287 7.47 -13.47 7.25
C LEU A 287 6.25 -14.00 8.02
N PHE A 288 5.20 -13.21 8.15
CA PHE A 288 3.94 -13.68 8.75
C PHE A 288 3.33 -14.86 8.00
N LEU A 289 3.36 -14.82 6.67
CA LEU A 289 2.85 -15.92 5.84
C LEU A 289 3.71 -17.20 6.02
N GLU A 290 5.03 -17.05 6.09
CA GLU A 290 5.93 -18.19 6.34
C GLU A 290 5.72 -18.79 7.72
N ASP A 291 5.62 -17.99 8.78
CA ASP A 291 5.37 -18.43 10.14
C ASP A 291 4.05 -19.20 10.29
N ASN A 292 3.09 -18.93 9.42
CA ASN A 292 1.76 -19.55 9.43
C ASN A 292 1.55 -20.58 8.31
N LYS A 293 2.58 -20.95 7.57
CA LYS A 293 2.53 -21.81 6.40
C LYS A 293 1.87 -23.18 6.66
N GLU A 294 2.14 -23.77 7.83
CA GLU A 294 1.55 -25.06 8.21
C GLU A 294 0.01 -25.03 8.25
N TYR A 295 -0.58 -23.86 8.49
CA TYR A 295 -2.03 -23.67 8.52
C TYR A 295 -2.65 -23.40 7.13
N LEU A 296 -1.82 -23.21 6.09
CA LEU A 296 -2.30 -23.01 4.72
C LEU A 296 -2.64 -24.33 4.03
N GLU A 297 -2.06 -25.45 4.52
CA GLU A 297 -2.25 -26.79 3.94
C GLU A 297 -3.45 -27.56 4.52
N LEU A 298 -4.16 -26.96 5.50
CA LEU A 298 -5.35 -27.50 6.15
C LEU A 298 -6.65 -27.00 5.46
#